data_bd4a1860092ea98315a2af273c1b0091
#
_entry.id   bd4a1860092ea98315a2af273c1b0091
#
_cell.length_a   1.000
_cell.length_b   1.000
_cell.length_c   1.000
_cell.angle_alpha   90.00
_cell.angle_beta   90.00
_cell.angle_gamma   90.00
#
_symmetry.space_group_name_H-M   'P 1'
#
loop_
_entity.id
_entity.type
_entity.pdbx_description
1 polymer ?
#
loop_
_entity_poly.entity_id
_entity_poly.type
_entity_poly.pdbx_seq_one_letter_code
_entity_poly.pdbx_strand_id
1 'polypeptide(L)'
;MGKTALVTGASSGLGLELARLFAHDGHDLVVVARRRDHLEALATRLAAEHGVAARVIAEDLADPIAPRRIFAELKERRIEVDFLVNSAGFGTNGPFAESDLGRQLAMVQVNATALMHLTHLFLPGMIARRSGRILNLGSTAGFQPGPGMAIYYATKAFVNSFTEALHDELRGTGVTATVSTPGAVATEFGRIAGNEESRLFHLGAASATTVAAHAYRAMMAGKPMSLPGWRAKLGLQLLRIGSRRTIRKVTARLNQVEPRNALSARSSSGS
;
A
#
# COMPACT_ATOMS: atom_id res chain seq x y z
N MET A 1 1.47 10.74 -26.89
CA MET A 1 0.84 9.57 -26.21
C MET A 1 1.10 9.67 -24.72
N GLY A 2 0.07 9.45 -23.91
CA GLY A 2 0.22 9.41 -22.46
C GLY A 2 1.13 8.25 -22.05
N LYS A 3 1.73 8.37 -20.85
CA LYS A 3 2.49 7.27 -20.23
C LYS A 3 1.52 6.28 -19.59
N THR A 4 1.95 5.04 -19.33
CA THR A 4 1.11 4.01 -18.72
C THR A 4 1.46 3.78 -17.25
N ALA A 5 0.44 3.82 -16.38
CA ALA A 5 0.55 3.47 -14.97
C ALA A 5 -0.08 2.09 -14.68
N LEU A 6 0.70 1.17 -14.11
CA LEU A 6 0.20 -0.07 -13.54
C LEU A 6 -0.05 0.14 -12.05
N VAL A 7 -1.31 -0.04 -11.61
CA VAL A 7 -1.71 0.15 -10.22
C VAL A 7 -2.31 -1.14 -9.67
N THR A 8 -1.63 -1.74 -8.69
CA THR A 8 -2.17 -2.90 -7.97
C THR A 8 -3.04 -2.47 -6.79
N GLY A 9 -4.04 -3.28 -6.43
CA GLY A 9 -5.01 -2.91 -5.38
C GLY A 9 -5.93 -1.76 -5.79
N ALA A 10 -6.16 -1.55 -7.10
CA ALA A 10 -6.91 -0.42 -7.63
C ALA A 10 -8.42 -0.45 -7.35
N SER A 11 -8.96 -1.56 -6.83
CA SER A 11 -10.41 -1.69 -6.59
C SER A 11 -10.94 -0.92 -5.38
N SER A 12 -10.07 -0.36 -4.53
CA SER A 12 -10.46 0.45 -3.36
C SER A 12 -9.29 1.24 -2.76
N GLY A 13 -9.60 2.12 -1.81
CA GLY A 13 -8.63 2.82 -0.96
C GLY A 13 -7.57 3.60 -1.72
N LEU A 14 -6.31 3.46 -1.30
CA LEU A 14 -5.20 4.23 -1.88
C LEU A 14 -4.93 3.91 -3.34
N GLY A 15 -5.06 2.63 -3.75
CA GLY A 15 -4.88 2.23 -5.15
C GLY A 15 -5.91 2.88 -6.08
N LEU A 16 -7.17 2.94 -5.64
CA LEU A 16 -8.24 3.63 -6.36
C LEU A 16 -7.94 5.13 -6.54
N GLU A 17 -7.56 5.81 -5.44
CA GLU A 17 -7.26 7.23 -5.48
C GLU A 17 -6.01 7.54 -6.34
N LEU A 18 -4.98 6.68 -6.28
CA LEU A 18 -3.80 6.81 -7.13
C LEU A 18 -4.16 6.62 -8.61
N ALA A 19 -4.99 5.62 -8.95
CA ALA A 19 -5.46 5.43 -10.33
C ALA A 19 -6.19 6.67 -10.86
N ARG A 20 -7.04 7.31 -10.05
CA ARG A 20 -7.70 8.57 -10.40
C ARG A 20 -6.73 9.71 -10.69
N LEU A 21 -5.67 9.84 -9.88
CA LEU A 21 -4.66 10.89 -10.06
C LEU A 21 -3.88 10.70 -11.37
N PHE A 22 -3.50 9.45 -11.71
CA PHE A 22 -2.86 9.17 -12.99
C PHE A 22 -3.79 9.46 -14.18
N ALA A 23 -5.07 9.07 -14.10
CA ALA A 23 -6.04 9.38 -15.15
C ALA A 23 -6.25 10.88 -15.32
N HIS A 24 -6.38 11.62 -14.21
CA HIS A 24 -6.51 13.07 -14.21
C HIS A 24 -5.34 13.77 -14.95
N ASP A 25 -4.13 13.24 -14.81
CA ASP A 25 -2.95 13.75 -15.49
C ASP A 25 -2.77 13.19 -16.92
N GLY A 26 -3.80 12.51 -17.46
CA GLY A 26 -3.84 12.03 -18.86
C GLY A 26 -2.98 10.79 -19.12
N HIS A 27 -2.71 9.97 -18.09
CA HIS A 27 -1.98 8.72 -18.24
C HIS A 27 -2.92 7.54 -18.43
N ASP A 28 -2.57 6.64 -19.34
CA ASP A 28 -3.24 5.35 -19.48
C ASP A 28 -3.00 4.46 -18.26
N LEU A 29 -3.92 3.55 -18.00
CA LEU A 29 -3.91 2.72 -16.80
C LEU A 29 -3.97 1.23 -17.10
N VAL A 30 -3.26 0.47 -16.28
CA VAL A 30 -3.49 -0.95 -16.05
C VAL A 30 -3.90 -1.10 -14.58
N VAL A 31 -5.17 -1.43 -14.33
CA VAL A 31 -5.72 -1.57 -12.98
C VAL A 31 -5.81 -3.04 -12.60
N VAL A 32 -5.15 -3.41 -11.50
CA VAL A 32 -5.01 -4.80 -11.06
C VAL A 32 -5.64 -4.98 -9.68
N ALA A 33 -6.59 -5.91 -9.56
CA ALA A 33 -7.14 -6.40 -8.29
C ALA A 33 -7.94 -7.68 -8.53
N ARG A 34 -8.48 -8.29 -7.45
CA ARG A 34 -9.29 -9.51 -7.53
C ARG A 34 -10.72 -9.25 -8.03
N ARG A 35 -11.33 -8.12 -7.64
CA ARG A 35 -12.73 -7.78 -7.94
C ARG A 35 -12.85 -7.17 -9.33
N ARG A 36 -13.15 -8.01 -10.31
CA ARG A 36 -13.25 -7.60 -11.73
C ARG A 36 -14.31 -6.52 -11.93
N ASP A 37 -15.49 -6.69 -11.38
CA ASP A 37 -16.62 -5.77 -11.45
C ASP A 37 -16.26 -4.34 -10.98
N HIS A 38 -15.56 -4.23 -9.85
CA HIS A 38 -15.08 -2.95 -9.34
C HIS A 38 -14.03 -2.30 -10.27
N LEU A 39 -13.16 -3.12 -10.88
CA LEU A 39 -12.16 -2.62 -11.83
C LEU A 39 -12.79 -2.16 -13.14
N GLU A 40 -13.78 -2.88 -13.66
CA GLU A 40 -14.51 -2.51 -14.87
C GLU A 40 -15.32 -1.21 -14.69
N ALA A 41 -15.99 -1.07 -13.53
CA ALA A 41 -16.65 0.18 -13.16
C ALA A 41 -15.66 1.34 -13.04
N LEU A 42 -14.47 1.11 -12.45
CA LEU A 42 -13.43 2.11 -12.38
C LEU A 42 -12.93 2.49 -13.77
N ALA A 43 -12.57 1.51 -14.61
CA ALA A 43 -12.05 1.74 -15.96
C ALA A 43 -13.03 2.54 -16.83
N THR A 44 -14.31 2.18 -16.79
CA THR A 44 -15.37 2.91 -17.52
C THR A 44 -15.46 4.37 -17.07
N ARG A 45 -15.41 4.60 -15.76
CA ARG A 45 -15.45 5.96 -15.20
C ARG A 45 -14.25 6.79 -15.62
N LEU A 46 -13.01 6.23 -15.48
CA LEU A 46 -11.78 6.95 -15.82
C LEU A 46 -11.72 7.28 -17.32
N ALA A 47 -12.18 6.37 -18.18
CA ALA A 47 -12.29 6.62 -19.62
C ALA A 47 -13.30 7.77 -19.93
N ALA A 48 -14.46 7.77 -19.27
CA ALA A 48 -15.48 8.79 -19.48
C ALA A 48 -15.07 10.17 -18.96
N GLU A 49 -14.42 10.23 -17.78
CA GLU A 49 -14.07 11.49 -17.13
C GLU A 49 -12.79 12.12 -17.68
N HIS A 50 -11.81 11.30 -18.13
CA HIS A 50 -10.47 11.77 -18.49
C HIS A 50 -10.01 11.40 -19.90
N GLY A 51 -10.77 10.60 -20.65
CA GLY A 51 -10.41 10.18 -22.01
C GLY A 51 -9.22 9.25 -22.11
N VAL A 52 -8.81 8.60 -21.01
CA VAL A 52 -7.65 7.69 -20.95
C VAL A 52 -8.08 6.24 -21.20
N ALA A 53 -7.17 5.42 -21.70
CA ALA A 53 -7.37 3.98 -21.76
C ALA A 53 -7.13 3.36 -20.37
N ALA A 54 -8.08 2.56 -19.88
CA ALA A 54 -7.95 1.85 -18.61
C ALA A 54 -8.18 0.35 -18.83
N ARG A 55 -7.11 -0.43 -18.76
CA ARG A 55 -7.13 -1.89 -18.89
C ARG A 55 -7.33 -2.55 -17.54
N VAL A 56 -8.23 -3.51 -17.51
CA VAL A 56 -8.52 -4.33 -16.32
C VAL A 56 -7.76 -5.66 -16.40
N ILE A 57 -7.02 -5.98 -15.34
CA ILE A 57 -6.44 -7.30 -15.11
C ILE A 57 -6.94 -7.81 -13.75
N ALA A 58 -7.85 -8.79 -13.77
CA ALA A 58 -8.40 -9.39 -12.56
C ALA A 58 -7.49 -10.54 -12.12
N GLU A 59 -6.59 -10.27 -11.18
CA GLU A 59 -5.61 -11.22 -10.64
C GLU A 59 -5.54 -11.17 -9.12
N ASP A 60 -5.30 -12.34 -8.50
CA ASP A 60 -5.00 -12.42 -7.08
C ASP A 60 -3.49 -12.52 -6.85
N LEU A 61 -2.90 -11.46 -6.28
CA LEU A 61 -1.47 -11.44 -5.95
C LEU A 61 -1.07 -12.38 -4.80
N ALA A 62 -2.02 -13.06 -4.16
CA ALA A 62 -1.74 -14.18 -3.26
C ALA A 62 -1.26 -15.43 -4.04
N ASP A 63 -1.57 -15.52 -5.34
CA ASP A 63 -0.98 -16.52 -6.23
C ASP A 63 0.46 -16.10 -6.61
N PRO A 64 1.48 -16.92 -6.30
CA PRO A 64 2.88 -16.61 -6.61
C PRO A 64 3.17 -16.38 -8.09
N ILE A 65 2.35 -16.93 -9.00
CA ILE A 65 2.56 -16.78 -10.46
C ILE A 65 1.86 -15.54 -11.04
N ALA A 66 0.92 -14.93 -10.30
CA ALA A 66 0.17 -13.77 -10.78
C ALA A 66 1.07 -12.62 -11.30
N PRO A 67 2.19 -12.24 -10.65
CA PRO A 67 3.09 -11.22 -11.20
C PRO A 67 3.62 -11.54 -12.60
N ARG A 68 3.94 -12.83 -12.86
CA ARG A 68 4.40 -13.27 -14.20
C ARG A 68 3.28 -13.22 -15.23
N ARG A 69 2.04 -13.61 -14.87
CA ARG A 69 0.89 -13.52 -15.79
C ARG A 69 0.61 -12.08 -16.19
N ILE A 70 0.60 -11.15 -15.21
CA ILE A 70 0.44 -9.72 -15.47
C ILE A 70 1.52 -9.22 -16.43
N PHE A 71 2.79 -9.53 -16.15
CA PHE A 71 3.90 -9.10 -17.00
C PHE A 71 3.83 -9.68 -18.41
N ALA A 72 3.51 -10.97 -18.55
CA ALA A 72 3.38 -11.67 -19.84
C ALA A 72 2.25 -11.07 -20.69
N GLU A 73 1.07 -10.83 -20.10
CA GLU A 73 -0.05 -10.20 -20.78
C GLU A 73 0.31 -8.81 -21.32
N LEU A 74 0.98 -7.98 -20.52
CA LEU A 74 1.37 -6.64 -20.95
C LEU A 74 2.45 -6.67 -22.03
N LYS A 75 3.40 -7.60 -21.92
CA LYS A 75 4.44 -7.82 -22.95
C LYS A 75 3.86 -8.26 -24.28
N GLU A 76 2.93 -9.22 -24.29
CA GLU A 76 2.22 -9.69 -25.49
C GLU A 76 1.48 -8.54 -26.19
N ARG A 77 0.86 -7.66 -25.40
CA ARG A 77 0.14 -6.48 -25.87
C ARG A 77 1.03 -5.29 -26.20
N ARG A 78 2.34 -5.41 -26.00
CA ARG A 78 3.32 -4.33 -26.21
C ARG A 78 3.00 -3.07 -25.37
N ILE A 79 2.49 -3.26 -24.16
CA ILE A 79 2.20 -2.18 -23.21
C ILE A 79 3.43 -1.97 -22.35
N GLU A 80 4.05 -0.83 -22.46
CA GLU A 80 5.16 -0.40 -21.62
C GLU A 80 4.63 0.28 -20.35
N VAL A 81 5.14 -0.14 -19.19
CA VAL A 81 4.78 0.45 -17.90
C VAL A 81 5.82 1.52 -17.54
N ASP A 82 5.39 2.78 -17.46
CA ASP A 82 6.22 3.91 -17.03
C ASP A 82 6.13 4.16 -15.53
N PHE A 83 4.97 3.87 -14.94
CA PHE A 83 4.69 4.03 -13.52
C PHE A 83 4.21 2.71 -12.93
N LEU A 84 4.97 2.14 -12.00
CA LEU A 84 4.57 0.95 -11.25
C LEU A 84 4.14 1.36 -9.84
N VAL A 85 2.87 1.13 -9.51
CA VAL A 85 2.28 1.41 -8.20
C VAL A 85 1.89 0.12 -7.51
N ASN A 86 2.72 -0.32 -6.56
CA ASN A 86 2.47 -1.47 -5.72
C ASN A 86 1.66 -1.04 -4.48
N SER A 87 0.32 -1.02 -4.64
CA SER A 87 -0.62 -0.60 -3.60
C SER A 87 -1.44 -1.74 -3.02
N ALA A 88 -1.42 -2.93 -3.62
CA ALA A 88 -2.08 -4.10 -3.07
C ALA A 88 -1.48 -4.49 -1.71
N GLY A 89 -2.34 -4.77 -0.75
CA GLY A 89 -1.91 -5.19 0.57
C GLY A 89 -3.08 -5.30 1.55
N PHE A 90 -2.90 -6.11 2.58
CA PHE A 90 -3.86 -6.24 3.67
C PHE A 90 -3.15 -6.52 4.99
N GLY A 91 -3.91 -6.48 6.08
CA GLY A 91 -3.46 -6.79 7.43
C GLY A 91 -4.39 -7.77 8.12
N THR A 92 -3.96 -8.29 9.26
CA THR A 92 -4.75 -9.04 10.23
C THR A 92 -4.40 -8.57 11.62
N ASN A 93 -5.36 -8.60 12.54
CA ASN A 93 -5.15 -8.29 13.95
C ASN A 93 -5.55 -9.50 14.81
N GLY A 94 -4.76 -9.79 15.84
CA GLY A 94 -4.94 -10.87 16.79
C GLY A 94 -3.62 -11.54 17.20
N PRO A 95 -3.65 -12.43 18.22
CA PRO A 95 -2.49 -13.19 18.62
C PRO A 95 -1.99 -14.09 17.47
N PHE A 96 -0.68 -14.11 17.24
CA PHE A 96 -0.10 -14.91 16.14
C PHE A 96 -0.39 -16.40 16.26
N ALA A 97 -0.35 -16.93 17.48
CA ALA A 97 -0.60 -18.34 17.74
C ALA A 97 -2.04 -18.80 17.41
N GLU A 98 -2.98 -17.86 17.37
CA GLU A 98 -4.41 -18.11 17.09
C GLU A 98 -4.77 -17.74 15.64
N SER A 99 -3.82 -17.23 14.88
CA SER A 99 -4.07 -16.74 13.52
C SER A 99 -4.11 -17.88 12.49
N ASP A 100 -4.91 -17.70 11.43
CA ASP A 100 -4.87 -18.59 10.27
C ASP A 100 -3.55 -18.45 9.52
N LEU A 101 -2.76 -19.53 9.46
CA LEU A 101 -1.45 -19.55 8.82
C LEU A 101 -1.54 -19.24 7.32
N GLY A 102 -2.56 -19.77 6.63
CA GLY A 102 -2.75 -19.51 5.19
C GLY A 102 -2.92 -18.01 4.92
N ARG A 103 -3.71 -17.33 5.76
CA ARG A 103 -3.91 -15.87 5.66
C ARG A 103 -2.63 -15.08 5.98
N GLN A 104 -1.80 -15.55 6.92
CA GLN A 104 -0.50 -14.92 7.22
C GLN A 104 0.48 -15.08 6.06
N LEU A 105 0.55 -16.28 5.46
CA LEU A 105 1.38 -16.54 4.27
C LEU A 105 0.92 -15.71 3.06
N ALA A 106 -0.40 -15.65 2.82
CA ALA A 106 -0.96 -14.80 1.77
C ALA A 106 -0.63 -13.32 1.99
N MET A 107 -0.59 -12.84 3.25
CA MET A 107 -0.19 -11.46 3.57
C MET A 107 1.26 -11.20 3.19
N VAL A 108 2.19 -12.11 3.51
CA VAL A 108 3.60 -12.00 3.09
C VAL A 108 3.70 -12.01 1.57
N GLN A 109 2.97 -12.93 0.91
CA GLN A 109 2.95 -13.04 -0.55
C GLN A 109 2.48 -11.75 -1.21
N VAL A 110 1.35 -11.18 -0.78
CA VAL A 110 0.80 -9.96 -1.39
C VAL A 110 1.62 -8.72 -1.03
N ASN A 111 1.91 -8.51 0.27
CA ASN A 111 2.50 -7.26 0.74
C ASN A 111 3.99 -7.12 0.42
N ALA A 112 4.73 -8.23 0.29
CA ALA A 112 6.17 -8.23 0.10
C ALA A 112 6.60 -8.94 -1.19
N THR A 113 6.28 -10.23 -1.35
CA THR A 113 6.80 -11.05 -2.45
C THR A 113 6.29 -10.58 -3.81
N ALA A 114 4.98 -10.36 -3.97
CA ALA A 114 4.40 -9.92 -5.23
C ALA A 114 4.87 -8.49 -5.61
N LEU A 115 5.00 -7.60 -4.64
CA LEU A 115 5.55 -6.26 -4.81
C LEU A 115 6.99 -6.32 -5.35
N MET A 116 7.86 -7.09 -4.70
CA MET A 116 9.24 -7.29 -5.12
C MET A 116 9.29 -7.93 -6.50
N HIS A 117 8.48 -8.95 -6.76
CA HIS A 117 8.44 -9.68 -8.03
C HIS A 117 8.00 -8.78 -9.19
N LEU A 118 6.92 -8.00 -9.04
CA LEU A 118 6.50 -7.02 -10.05
C LEU A 118 7.61 -5.97 -10.28
N THR A 119 8.20 -5.44 -9.22
CA THR A 119 9.30 -4.51 -9.32
C THR A 119 10.45 -5.11 -10.14
N HIS A 120 10.87 -6.34 -9.85
CA HIS A 120 11.95 -7.03 -10.56
C HIS A 120 11.63 -7.25 -12.06
N LEU A 121 10.38 -7.58 -12.40
CA LEU A 121 9.96 -7.82 -13.78
C LEU A 121 9.94 -6.55 -14.64
N PHE A 122 9.49 -5.42 -14.09
CA PHE A 122 9.35 -4.16 -14.86
C PHE A 122 10.60 -3.29 -14.85
N LEU A 123 11.43 -3.37 -13.81
CA LEU A 123 12.60 -2.51 -13.62
C LEU A 123 13.62 -2.57 -14.78
N PRO A 124 14.00 -3.73 -15.33
CA PRO A 124 14.96 -3.78 -16.43
C PRO A 124 14.52 -2.98 -17.67
N GLY A 125 13.22 -3.06 -18.03
CA GLY A 125 12.68 -2.27 -19.13
C GLY A 125 12.70 -0.76 -18.86
N MET A 126 12.40 -0.35 -17.63
CA MET A 126 12.48 1.06 -17.22
C MET A 126 13.92 1.59 -17.28
N ILE A 127 14.90 0.80 -16.81
CA ILE A 127 16.33 1.17 -16.87
C ILE A 127 16.80 1.30 -18.32
N ALA A 128 16.44 0.34 -19.18
CA ALA A 128 16.81 0.37 -20.60
C ALA A 128 16.30 1.63 -21.31
N ARG A 129 15.10 2.08 -20.98
CA ARG A 129 14.51 3.33 -21.51
C ARG A 129 14.97 4.57 -20.77
N ARG A 130 15.77 4.44 -19.68
CA ARG A 130 16.16 5.52 -18.77
C ARG A 130 14.98 6.35 -18.27
N SER A 131 13.83 5.72 -18.10
CA SER A 131 12.58 6.37 -17.69
C SER A 131 11.70 5.38 -16.94
N GLY A 132 11.31 5.73 -15.73
CA GLY A 132 10.40 4.93 -14.92
C GLY A 132 10.28 5.49 -13.51
N ARG A 133 9.13 5.25 -12.88
CA ARG A 133 8.91 5.59 -11.48
C ARG A 133 8.18 4.45 -10.79
N ILE A 134 8.65 4.10 -9.61
CA ILE A 134 8.07 3.04 -8.78
C ILE A 134 7.55 3.66 -7.49
N LEU A 135 6.32 3.37 -7.13
CA LEU A 135 5.71 3.72 -5.84
C LEU A 135 5.31 2.46 -5.10
N ASN A 136 5.92 2.26 -3.93
CA ASN A 136 5.59 1.15 -3.04
C ASN A 136 4.83 1.66 -1.81
N LEU A 137 3.68 1.04 -1.49
CA LEU A 137 2.89 1.40 -0.31
C LEU A 137 3.45 0.69 0.92
N GLY A 138 4.35 1.38 1.61
CA GLY A 138 4.82 1.04 2.95
C GLY A 138 3.81 1.40 4.04
N SER A 139 4.30 1.74 5.22
CA SER A 139 3.51 2.24 6.35
C SER A 139 4.45 2.76 7.45
N THR A 140 3.95 3.65 8.32
CA THR A 140 4.60 3.95 9.60
C THR A 140 4.77 2.70 10.47
N ALA A 141 3.93 1.68 10.30
CA ALA A 141 4.06 0.38 10.94
C ALA A 141 5.41 -0.29 10.65
N GLY A 142 6.04 -0.03 9.50
CA GLY A 142 7.33 -0.60 9.12
C GLY A 142 8.55 -0.09 9.91
N PHE A 143 8.38 0.92 10.77
CA PHE A 143 9.50 1.46 11.57
C PHE A 143 9.57 0.91 13.00
N GLN A 144 8.65 0.00 13.38
CA GLN A 144 8.55 -0.52 14.74
C GLN A 144 7.95 -1.93 14.76
N PRO A 145 8.16 -2.73 15.81
CA PRO A 145 7.47 -4.00 16.01
C PRO A 145 6.00 -3.77 16.39
N GLY A 146 5.08 -4.58 15.86
CA GLY A 146 3.63 -4.47 16.08
C GLY A 146 3.00 -5.71 16.71
N PRO A 147 3.00 -5.87 18.06
CA PRO A 147 2.25 -6.94 18.70
C PRO A 147 0.76 -6.91 18.28
N GLY A 148 0.19 -8.08 18.04
CA GLY A 148 -1.16 -8.24 17.48
C GLY A 148 -1.23 -8.15 15.95
N MET A 149 -0.23 -7.57 15.29
CA MET A 149 -0.14 -7.43 13.83
C MET A 149 1.28 -7.77 13.34
N ALA A 150 1.94 -8.77 13.93
CA ALA A 150 3.38 -9.02 13.78
C ALA A 150 3.81 -9.16 12.31
N ILE A 151 3.11 -9.98 11.52
CA ILE A 151 3.42 -10.20 10.10
C ILE A 151 3.19 -8.93 9.27
N TYR A 152 2.09 -8.21 9.49
CA TYR A 152 1.84 -6.95 8.78
C TYR A 152 2.98 -5.95 8.98
N TYR A 153 3.39 -5.70 10.24
CA TYR A 153 4.49 -4.79 10.57
C TYR A 153 5.81 -5.24 9.93
N ALA A 154 6.09 -6.55 9.96
CA ALA A 154 7.29 -7.12 9.32
C ALA A 154 7.27 -6.93 7.80
N THR A 155 6.11 -7.16 7.13
CA THR A 155 6.01 -6.92 5.67
C THR A 155 6.18 -5.43 5.32
N LYS A 156 5.68 -4.52 6.16
CA LYS A 156 5.86 -3.08 5.93
C LYS A 156 7.29 -2.60 6.22
N ALA A 157 7.99 -3.24 7.18
CA ALA A 157 9.43 -3.00 7.39
C ALA A 157 10.24 -3.45 6.16
N PHE A 158 9.92 -4.63 5.59
CA PHE A 158 10.51 -5.08 4.33
C PHE A 158 10.31 -4.04 3.22
N VAL A 159 9.06 -3.60 2.98
CA VAL A 159 8.74 -2.65 1.91
C VAL A 159 9.47 -1.32 2.08
N ASN A 160 9.51 -0.78 3.30
CA ASN A 160 10.20 0.47 3.58
C ASN A 160 11.69 0.34 3.26
N SER A 161 12.37 -0.64 3.88
CA SER A 161 13.82 -0.86 3.71
C SER A 161 14.19 -1.20 2.26
N PHE A 162 13.44 -2.10 1.63
CA PHE A 162 13.66 -2.48 0.23
C PHE A 162 13.57 -1.28 -0.70
N THR A 163 12.55 -0.44 -0.54
CA THR A 163 12.33 0.68 -1.45
C THR A 163 13.36 1.80 -1.26
N GLU A 164 13.78 2.08 -0.03
CA GLU A 164 14.83 3.05 0.26
C GLU A 164 16.16 2.61 -0.33
N ALA A 165 16.55 1.33 -0.16
CA ALA A 165 17.75 0.77 -0.78
C ALA A 165 17.69 0.85 -2.32
N LEU A 166 16.56 0.43 -2.90
CA LEU A 166 16.35 0.46 -4.34
C LEU A 166 16.43 1.90 -4.91
N HIS A 167 15.93 2.90 -4.16
CA HIS A 167 16.04 4.30 -4.56
C HIS A 167 17.50 4.72 -4.79
N ASP A 168 18.40 4.31 -3.89
CA ASP A 168 19.83 4.65 -3.99
C ASP A 168 20.54 3.85 -5.08
N GLU A 169 20.20 2.57 -5.26
CA GLU A 169 20.73 1.72 -6.35
C GLU A 169 20.36 2.26 -7.74
N LEU A 170 19.23 2.94 -7.86
CA LEU A 170 18.74 3.47 -9.14
C LEU A 170 19.33 4.83 -9.52
N ARG A 171 20.23 5.41 -8.74
CA ARG A 171 20.87 6.70 -9.06
C ARG A 171 21.59 6.64 -10.41
N GLY A 172 21.34 7.64 -11.24
CA GLY A 172 21.93 7.74 -12.57
C GLY A 172 21.27 6.88 -13.67
N THR A 173 20.32 6.00 -13.33
CA THR A 173 19.62 5.15 -14.31
C THR A 173 18.49 5.86 -15.04
N GLY A 174 17.99 6.97 -14.52
CA GLY A 174 16.77 7.65 -15.01
C GLY A 174 15.48 7.09 -14.39
N VAL A 175 15.58 6.09 -13.49
CA VAL A 175 14.44 5.50 -12.76
C VAL A 175 14.48 5.92 -11.30
N THR A 176 13.32 6.07 -10.66
CA THR A 176 13.23 6.37 -9.23
C THR A 176 12.27 5.43 -8.52
N ALA A 177 12.59 5.07 -7.28
CA ALA A 177 11.71 4.34 -6.39
C ALA A 177 11.32 5.22 -5.18
N THR A 178 10.05 5.23 -4.83
CA THR A 178 9.48 6.02 -3.73
C THR A 178 8.70 5.10 -2.80
N VAL A 179 8.94 5.17 -1.51
CA VAL A 179 8.05 4.54 -0.53
C VAL A 179 7.06 5.54 0.05
N SER A 180 5.78 5.22 0.06
CA SER A 180 4.78 5.98 0.83
C SER A 180 4.54 5.31 2.17
N THR A 181 4.74 6.04 3.27
CA THR A 181 4.66 5.52 4.64
C THR A 181 3.55 6.21 5.44
N PRO A 182 2.26 6.02 5.05
CA PRO A 182 1.16 6.60 5.81
C PRO A 182 0.99 5.95 7.18
N GLY A 183 0.35 6.69 8.10
CA GLY A 183 -0.25 6.13 9.32
C GLY A 183 -1.58 5.44 9.02
N ALA A 184 -2.53 5.49 9.96
CA ALA A 184 -3.88 5.00 9.72
C ALA A 184 -4.56 5.81 8.61
N VAL A 185 -5.22 5.12 7.66
CA VAL A 185 -5.96 5.72 6.55
C VAL A 185 -7.38 5.18 6.55
N ALA A 186 -8.35 6.05 6.40
CA ALA A 186 -9.76 5.70 6.33
C ALA A 186 -10.07 5.00 4.98
N THR A 187 -9.99 3.69 4.96
CA THR A 187 -10.21 2.83 3.80
C THR A 187 -10.82 1.49 4.25
N GLU A 188 -11.21 0.62 3.31
CA GLU A 188 -11.62 -0.76 3.62
C GLU A 188 -10.54 -1.58 4.36
N PHE A 189 -9.27 -1.11 4.36
CA PHE A 189 -8.16 -1.80 5.01
C PHE A 189 -8.43 -2.05 6.51
N GLY A 190 -8.95 -1.06 7.24
CA GLY A 190 -9.26 -1.18 8.67
C GLY A 190 -10.23 -2.34 8.93
N ARG A 191 -11.31 -2.39 8.15
CA ARG A 191 -12.34 -3.45 8.23
C ARG A 191 -11.75 -4.83 7.88
N ILE A 192 -10.96 -4.92 6.81
CA ILE A 192 -10.34 -6.19 6.37
C ILE A 192 -9.31 -6.69 7.40
N ALA A 193 -8.58 -5.79 8.05
CA ALA A 193 -7.59 -6.09 9.06
C ALA A 193 -8.21 -6.40 10.44
N GLY A 194 -9.50 -6.10 10.64
CA GLY A 194 -10.17 -6.23 11.93
C GLY A 194 -9.65 -5.24 12.98
N ASN A 195 -9.18 -4.07 12.56
CA ASN A 195 -8.59 -3.06 13.45
C ASN A 195 -9.26 -1.67 13.38
N GLU A 196 -10.45 -1.57 12.75
CA GLU A 196 -11.20 -0.30 12.69
C GLU A 196 -11.51 0.26 14.09
N GLU A 197 -11.78 -0.61 15.05
CA GLU A 197 -12.06 -0.26 16.44
C GLU A 197 -10.79 -0.16 17.30
N SER A 198 -9.59 -0.21 16.70
CA SER A 198 -8.36 -0.03 17.44
C SER A 198 -8.14 1.43 17.82
N ARG A 199 -7.44 1.64 18.94
CA ARG A 199 -7.10 3.00 19.41
C ARG A 199 -6.30 3.80 18.37
N LEU A 200 -5.53 3.12 17.52
CA LEU A 200 -4.79 3.75 16.45
C LEU A 200 -5.72 4.46 15.44
N PHE A 201 -6.86 3.85 15.08
CA PHE A 201 -7.85 4.45 14.18
C PHE A 201 -8.62 5.59 14.87
N HIS A 202 -8.91 5.46 16.15
CA HIS A 202 -9.58 6.52 16.95
C HIS A 202 -8.72 7.79 17.14
N LEU A 203 -7.40 7.70 17.04
CA LEU A 203 -6.51 8.87 17.09
C LEU A 203 -6.57 9.76 15.81
N GLY A 204 -7.34 9.35 14.82
CA GLY A 204 -7.59 10.05 13.57
C GLY A 204 -6.92 9.40 12.38
N ALA A 205 -7.72 8.78 11.52
CA ALA A 205 -7.28 8.29 10.23
C ALA A 205 -7.27 9.41 9.18
N ALA A 206 -6.20 9.46 8.38
CA ALA A 206 -6.13 10.41 7.27
C ALA A 206 -7.06 9.98 6.13
N SER A 207 -7.53 10.92 5.31
CA SER A 207 -8.31 10.57 4.13
C SER A 207 -7.42 9.89 3.06
N ALA A 208 -7.98 8.90 2.36
CA ALA A 208 -7.28 8.20 1.28
C ALA A 208 -6.85 9.18 0.18
N THR A 209 -7.69 10.13 -0.19
CA THR A 209 -7.42 11.14 -1.21
C THR A 209 -6.21 12.00 -0.84
N THR A 210 -6.14 12.49 0.42
CA THR A 210 -5.01 13.29 0.88
C THR A 210 -3.71 12.49 0.86
N VAL A 211 -3.72 11.26 1.36
CA VAL A 211 -2.54 10.38 1.40
C VAL A 211 -2.08 10.01 0.00
N ALA A 212 -3.01 9.65 -0.90
CA ALA A 212 -2.70 9.35 -2.29
C ALA A 212 -2.07 10.55 -3.02
N ALA A 213 -2.61 11.76 -2.83
CA ALA A 213 -2.06 12.97 -3.41
C ALA A 213 -0.63 13.28 -2.91
N HIS A 214 -0.33 13.01 -1.64
CA HIS A 214 1.03 13.15 -1.11
C HIS A 214 1.99 12.10 -1.70
N ALA A 215 1.55 10.84 -1.80
CA ALA A 215 2.34 9.76 -2.37
C ALA A 215 2.63 10.00 -3.86
N TYR A 216 1.61 10.39 -4.62
CA TYR A 216 1.72 10.72 -6.04
C TYR A 216 2.72 11.84 -6.29
N ARG A 217 2.58 12.98 -5.58
CA ARG A 217 3.52 14.10 -5.71
C ARG A 217 4.95 13.73 -5.35
N ALA A 218 5.15 12.90 -4.32
CA ALA A 218 6.48 12.44 -3.93
C ALA A 218 7.09 11.54 -5.02
N MET A 219 6.32 10.60 -5.58
CA MET A 219 6.72 9.74 -6.70
C MET A 219 7.08 10.58 -7.93
N MET A 220 6.23 11.55 -8.30
CA MET A 220 6.47 12.40 -9.47
C MET A 220 7.70 13.30 -9.29
N ALA A 221 8.01 13.69 -8.06
CA ALA A 221 9.22 14.44 -7.71
C ALA A 221 10.47 13.55 -7.49
N GLY A 222 10.37 12.23 -7.65
CA GLY A 222 11.47 11.29 -7.45
C GLY A 222 12.02 11.28 -6.02
N LYS A 223 11.19 11.55 -5.00
CA LYS A 223 11.60 11.52 -3.59
C LYS A 223 11.72 10.09 -3.08
N PRO A 224 12.69 9.76 -2.21
CA PRO A 224 12.84 8.42 -1.66
C PRO A 224 11.64 8.01 -0.81
N MET A 225 11.06 8.96 -0.07
CA MET A 225 9.96 8.68 0.87
C MET A 225 8.88 9.77 0.86
N SER A 226 7.63 9.33 0.99
CA SER A 226 6.47 10.17 1.30
C SER A 226 5.94 9.84 2.68
N LEU A 227 6.02 10.77 3.61
CA LEU A 227 5.48 10.66 4.96
C LEU A 227 4.47 11.80 5.16
N PRO A 228 3.16 11.53 4.96
CA PRO A 228 2.15 12.56 5.12
C PRO A 228 1.89 12.87 6.60
N GLY A 229 1.81 14.16 6.91
CA GLY A 229 1.43 14.67 8.22
C GLY A 229 2.62 14.90 9.18
N TRP A 230 2.58 16.05 9.90
CA TRP A 230 3.62 16.43 10.85
C TRP A 230 3.66 15.53 12.10
N ARG A 231 2.50 15.01 12.53
CA ARG A 231 2.39 14.05 13.64
C ARG A 231 3.13 12.75 13.36
N ALA A 232 3.02 12.23 12.14
CA ALA A 232 3.74 11.03 11.72
C ALA A 232 5.26 11.28 11.72
N LYS A 233 5.69 12.45 11.22
CA LYS A 233 7.11 12.85 11.25
C LYS A 233 7.65 12.91 12.69
N LEU A 234 6.93 13.55 13.60
CA LEU A 234 7.30 13.62 15.01
C LEU A 234 7.34 12.22 15.63
N GLY A 235 6.33 11.39 15.37
CA GLY A 235 6.28 10.00 15.85
C GLY A 235 7.49 9.19 15.43
N LEU A 236 7.92 9.29 14.16
CA LEU A 236 9.12 8.61 13.67
C LEU A 236 10.40 9.09 14.39
N GLN A 237 10.52 10.38 14.69
CA GLN A 237 11.69 10.87 15.47
C GLN A 237 11.68 10.29 16.89
N LEU A 238 10.52 10.20 17.54
CA LEU A 238 10.40 9.59 18.87
C LEU A 238 10.74 8.09 18.86
N LEU A 239 10.44 7.37 17.76
CA LEU A 239 10.84 5.97 17.62
C LEU A 239 12.36 5.78 17.55
N ARG A 240 13.11 6.77 17.06
CA ARG A 240 14.58 6.71 16.99
C ARG A 240 15.27 6.79 18.37
N ILE A 241 14.67 7.53 19.29
CA ILE A 241 15.23 7.76 20.65
C ILE A 241 14.57 6.88 21.72
N GLY A 242 13.40 6.31 21.43
CA GLY A 242 12.67 5.47 22.36
C GLY A 242 13.29 4.08 22.54
N SER A 243 13.26 3.56 23.79
CA SER A 243 13.69 2.18 24.00
C SER A 243 12.78 1.18 23.27
N ARG A 244 13.36 0.13 22.68
CA ARG A 244 12.57 -0.92 21.99
C ARG A 244 11.50 -1.54 22.88
N ARG A 245 11.74 -1.63 24.20
CA ARG A 245 10.76 -2.15 25.17
C ARG A 245 9.55 -1.21 25.29
N THR A 246 9.78 0.09 25.40
CA THR A 246 8.72 1.11 25.49
C THR A 246 7.91 1.15 24.20
N ILE A 247 8.57 1.17 23.05
CA ILE A 247 7.93 1.18 21.73
C ILE A 247 6.98 -0.02 21.59
N ARG A 248 7.46 -1.25 21.89
CA ARG A 248 6.60 -2.46 21.82
C ARG A 248 5.37 -2.37 22.70
N LYS A 249 5.52 -1.86 23.96
CA LYS A 249 4.38 -1.71 24.89
C LYS A 249 3.36 -0.70 24.39
N VAL A 250 3.82 0.43 23.87
CA VAL A 250 2.94 1.48 23.32
C VAL A 250 2.21 0.95 22.09
N THR A 251 2.94 0.33 21.15
CA THR A 251 2.33 -0.23 19.93
C THR A 251 1.33 -1.34 20.25
N ALA A 252 1.63 -2.22 21.22
CA ALA A 252 0.70 -3.24 21.67
C ALA A 252 -0.63 -2.63 22.15
N ARG A 253 -0.58 -1.55 22.91
CA ARG A 253 -1.79 -0.85 23.40
C ARG A 253 -2.56 -0.17 22.26
N LEU A 254 -1.85 0.38 21.27
CA LEU A 254 -2.48 1.04 20.11
C LEU A 254 -3.18 0.04 19.18
N ASN A 255 -2.64 -1.17 19.05
CA ASN A 255 -3.22 -2.23 18.21
C ASN A 255 -4.36 -3.00 18.89
N GLN A 256 -4.57 -2.83 20.21
CA GLN A 256 -5.66 -3.48 20.91
C GLN A 256 -7.02 -3.00 20.38
N VAL A 257 -7.86 -3.96 20.03
CA VAL A 257 -9.27 -3.74 19.73
C VAL A 257 -10.04 -3.89 21.05
N GLU A 258 -10.83 -2.91 21.42
CA GLU A 258 -11.67 -3.00 22.63
C GLU A 258 -12.79 -4.01 22.36
N PRO A 259 -13.03 -5.00 23.27
CA PRO A 259 -14.14 -5.93 23.10
C PRO A 259 -15.47 -5.15 23.14
N ARG A 260 -16.34 -5.40 22.16
CA ARG A 260 -17.66 -4.74 22.00
C ARG A 260 -18.54 -4.74 23.26
N ASN A 261 -18.26 -5.63 24.23
CA ASN A 261 -19.08 -5.78 25.45
C ASN A 261 -18.76 -4.79 26.58
N ALA A 262 -17.73 -3.96 26.45
CA ALA A 262 -17.38 -3.01 27.52
C ALA A 262 -18.26 -1.75 27.54
N LEU A 263 -18.96 -1.44 26.46
CA LEU A 263 -19.83 -0.25 26.35
C LEU A 263 -21.24 -0.51 26.87
N SER A 264 -21.75 -1.75 26.81
CA SER A 264 -23.07 -2.10 27.35
C SER A 264 -23.09 -2.27 28.87
N ALA A 265 -21.96 -2.57 29.50
CA ALA A 265 -21.88 -2.72 30.95
C ALA A 265 -21.83 -1.40 31.72
N ARG A 266 -21.48 -0.29 31.07
CA ARG A 266 -21.44 1.04 31.72
C ARG A 266 -22.77 1.78 31.71
N SER A 267 -23.72 1.37 30.86
CA SER A 267 -25.08 1.97 30.83
C SER A 267 -26.09 1.32 31.78
N SER A 268 -25.76 0.15 32.38
CA SER A 268 -26.65 -0.56 33.30
C SER A 268 -26.31 -0.39 34.78
N SER A 269 -25.25 0.36 35.14
CA SER A 269 -24.86 0.63 36.55
C SER A 269 -25.19 2.04 37.03
N GLY A 270 -26.10 2.76 36.31
CA GLY A 270 -26.57 4.09 36.66
C GLY A 270 -28.07 4.16 36.75
N SER A 271 -28.68 3.33 37.62
CA SER A 271 -30.09 3.46 38.03
C SER A 271 -30.19 3.25 39.53
#